data_1917578275521fb664987b0546a68e6b
#
_entry.id   1917578275521fb664987b0546a68e6b
#
_cell.length_a   1.000
_cell.length_b   1.000
_cell.length_c   1.000
_cell.angle_alpha   90.00
_cell.angle_beta   90.00
_cell.angle_gamma   90.00
#
_symmetry.space_group_name_H-M   'P 1'
#
loop_
_entity.id
_entity.type
_entity.pdbx_description
1 polymer ?
#
loop_
_entity_poly.entity_id
_entity_poly.type
_entity_poly.pdbx_seq_one_letter_code
_entity_poly.pdbx_strand_id
1 'polypeptide(L)' 'MLTMDEYVVVDQILPNYLEIGDLIKVKDEVFQVINLLDTPKGWDIVVLDNYEDTKTISVPDGSYLKIVMIEEFEV' A
#
# COMPACT_ATOMS: atom_id res chain seq x y z
N MET A 1 0.26 -22.39 -14.84
CA MET A 1 0.86 -21.92 -13.61
C MET A 1 0.65 -20.44 -13.42
N LEU A 2 0.08 -20.11 -12.32
CA LEU A 2 -0.06 -18.74 -12.01
C LEU A 2 1.20 -18.20 -11.49
N THR A 3 1.86 -17.52 -12.30
CA THR A 3 3.15 -17.07 -11.95
C THR A 3 3.18 -15.66 -11.52
N MET A 4 2.14 -14.93 -11.78
CA MET A 4 2.21 -13.53 -11.47
C MET A 4 0.86 -13.02 -11.12
N ASP A 5 0.77 -12.58 -9.90
CA ASP A 5 -0.29 -11.69 -9.54
C ASP A 5 0.05 -10.34 -10.15
N GLU A 6 -0.76 -9.89 -11.06
CA GLU A 6 -0.58 -8.57 -11.58
C GLU A 6 -1.27 -7.58 -10.67
N TYR A 7 -0.49 -6.62 -10.20
CA TYR A 7 -1.01 -5.53 -9.40
C TYR A 7 -1.30 -4.36 -10.31
N VAL A 8 -2.54 -3.93 -10.31
CA VAL A 8 -2.98 -2.81 -11.12
C VAL A 8 -3.26 -1.63 -10.23
N VAL A 9 -2.69 -0.48 -10.54
CA VAL A 9 -2.99 0.75 -9.82
C VAL A 9 -4.38 1.20 -10.21
N VAL A 10 -5.29 1.25 -9.22
CA VAL A 10 -6.68 1.58 -9.48
C VAL A 10 -7.05 2.98 -9.02
N ASP A 11 -6.28 3.56 -8.11
CA ASP A 11 -6.57 4.89 -7.60
C ASP A 11 -5.35 5.51 -6.92
N GLN A 12 -5.44 6.79 -6.65
CA GLN A 12 -4.50 7.52 -5.81
C GLN A 12 -5.29 8.21 -4.73
N ILE A 13 -4.93 7.96 -3.49
CA ILE A 13 -5.65 8.53 -2.35
C ILE A 13 -4.68 9.19 -1.38
N LEU A 14 -5.22 10.11 -0.59
CA LEU A 14 -4.48 10.69 0.52
C LEU A 14 -4.39 9.68 1.67
N PRO A 15 -3.34 9.75 2.49
CA PRO A 15 -3.17 8.78 3.58
C PRO A 15 -4.34 8.72 4.56
N ASN A 16 -5.05 9.82 4.75
CA ASN A 16 -6.18 9.85 5.69
C ASN A 16 -7.39 9.05 5.21
N TYR A 17 -7.40 8.61 3.96
CA TYR A 17 -8.44 7.72 3.43
C TYR A 17 -7.98 6.27 3.32
N LEU A 18 -6.75 6.00 3.70
CA LEU A 18 -6.19 4.66 3.64
C LEU A 18 -6.76 3.81 4.78
N GLU A 19 -7.02 2.55 4.51
CA GLU A 19 -7.55 1.62 5.49
C GLU A 19 -6.60 0.45 5.70
N ILE A 20 -6.66 -0.15 6.89
CA ILE A 20 -5.89 -1.34 7.19
C ILE A 20 -6.37 -2.46 6.27
N GLY A 21 -5.43 -3.14 5.63
CA GLY A 21 -5.71 -4.17 4.66
C GLY A 21 -5.56 -3.71 3.21
N ASP A 22 -5.50 -2.40 2.98
CA ASP A 22 -5.28 -1.88 1.63
C ASP A 22 -3.90 -2.27 1.12
N LEU A 23 -3.81 -2.47 -0.19
CA LEU A 23 -2.54 -2.69 -0.87
C LEU A 23 -2.09 -1.40 -1.52
N ILE A 24 -0.87 -1.00 -1.24
CA ILE A 24 -0.30 0.22 -1.82
C ILE A 24 0.97 -0.12 -2.58
N LYS A 25 1.24 0.68 -3.61
CA LYS A 25 2.45 0.55 -4.39
C LYS A 25 3.37 1.72 -4.07
N VAL A 26 4.57 1.41 -3.63
CA VAL A 26 5.62 2.40 -3.37
C VAL A 26 6.84 2.00 -4.20
N LYS A 27 7.23 2.88 -5.11
CA LYS A 27 8.24 2.56 -6.12
C LYS A 27 7.76 1.35 -6.92
N ASP A 28 8.48 0.28 -6.95
CA ASP A 28 8.08 -0.92 -7.68
C ASP A 28 7.65 -2.06 -6.75
N GLU A 29 7.37 -1.74 -5.50
CA GLU A 29 6.99 -2.74 -4.51
C GLU A 29 5.57 -2.52 -4.03
N VAL A 30 4.87 -3.61 -3.77
CA VAL A 30 3.53 -3.60 -3.22
C VAL A 30 3.58 -4.03 -1.77
N PHE A 31 2.89 -3.27 -0.92
CA PHE A 31 2.84 -3.52 0.52
C PHE A 31 1.40 -3.58 0.98
N GLN A 32 1.17 -4.38 2.01
CA GLN A 32 -0.12 -4.41 2.68
C GLN A 32 -0.08 -3.49 3.91
N VAL A 33 -1.05 -2.61 4.02
CA VAL A 33 -1.16 -1.71 5.17
C VAL A 33 -1.67 -2.49 6.37
N ILE A 34 -0.92 -2.47 7.46
CA ILE A 34 -1.30 -3.17 8.70
C ILE A 34 -1.55 -2.21 9.86
N ASN A 35 -1.09 -0.99 9.78
CA ASN A 35 -1.40 0.04 10.78
C ASN A 35 -1.17 1.43 10.20
N LEU A 36 -1.81 2.41 10.81
CA LEU A 36 -1.72 3.81 10.40
C LEU A 36 -1.56 4.67 11.65
N LEU A 37 -0.52 5.47 11.67
CA LEU A 37 -0.23 6.35 12.80
C LEU A 37 -0.21 7.79 12.32
N ASP A 38 -1.05 8.61 12.91
CA ASP A 38 -1.09 10.04 12.63
C ASP A 38 0.08 10.72 13.33
N THR A 39 0.80 11.56 12.61
CA THR A 39 1.93 12.30 13.16
C THR A 39 1.77 13.78 12.87
N PRO A 40 2.49 14.66 13.58
CA PRO A 40 2.40 16.10 13.30
C PRO A 40 2.80 16.50 11.88
N LYS A 41 3.58 15.69 11.20
CA LYS A 41 4.08 15.99 9.86
C LYS A 41 3.38 15.23 8.76
N GLY A 42 2.51 14.29 9.10
CA GLY A 42 1.85 13.44 8.13
C GLY A 42 1.45 12.11 8.73
N TRP A 43 1.82 11.03 8.07
CA TRP A 43 1.41 9.69 8.49
C TRP A 43 2.59 8.75 8.48
N ASP A 44 2.64 7.90 9.50
CA ASP A 44 3.51 6.73 9.50
C ASP A 44 2.65 5.52 9.18
N ILE A 45 2.91 4.92 8.05
CA ILE A 45 2.16 3.77 7.57
C ILE A 45 2.98 2.52 7.83
N VAL A 46 2.47 1.65 8.68
CA VAL A 46 3.14 0.38 8.96
C VAL A 46 2.63 -0.63 7.94
N VAL A 47 3.54 -1.24 7.24
CA VAL A 47 3.21 -2.14 6.13
C VAL A 47 3.92 -3.46 6.28
N LEU A 48 3.37 -4.47 5.62
CA LEU A 48 3.95 -5.80 5.52
C LEU A 48 4.42 -6.00 4.09
N ASP A 49 5.66 -6.40 3.92
CA ASP A 49 6.20 -6.65 2.59
C ASP A 49 5.96 -8.11 2.16
N ASN A 50 6.50 -8.47 1.00
CA ASN A 50 6.31 -9.81 0.44
C ASN A 50 7.03 -10.90 1.23
N TYR A 51 7.93 -10.54 2.11
CA TYR A 51 8.66 -11.46 2.97
C TYR A 51 8.10 -11.52 4.37
N GLU A 52 6.92 -10.93 4.57
CA GLU A 52 6.26 -10.84 5.88
C GLU A 52 7.06 -10.03 6.92
N ASP A 53 7.92 -9.15 6.45
CA ASP A 53 8.61 -8.19 7.29
C ASP A 53 7.81 -6.90 7.39
N THR A 54 7.78 -6.33 8.57
CA THR A 54 7.12 -5.06 8.79
C THR A 54 8.07 -3.90 8.50
N LYS A 55 7.54 -2.87 7.87
CA LYS A 55 8.27 -1.64 7.59
C LYS A 55 7.39 -0.46 7.91
N THR A 56 7.99 0.67 8.20
CA THR A 56 7.25 1.91 8.39
C THR A 56 7.62 2.89 7.28
N ILE A 57 6.60 3.38 6.61
CA ILE A 57 6.75 4.37 5.53
C ILE A 57 6.18 5.69 6.05
N SER A 58 7.03 6.71 6.12
CA SER A 58 6.59 8.04 6.53
C SER A 58 6.16 8.83 5.31
N VAL A 59 4.94 9.33 5.33
CA VAL A 59 4.34 10.04 4.22
C VAL A 59 3.95 11.44 4.69
N PRO A 60 4.42 12.50 4.02
CA PRO A 60 4.01 13.86 4.37
C PRO A 60 2.53 14.08 4.11
N ASP A 61 1.95 15.00 4.86
CA ASP A 61 0.58 15.41 4.65
C ASP A 61 0.40 15.92 3.22
N GLY A 62 -0.70 15.54 2.59
CA GLY A 62 -0.99 15.95 1.23
C GLY A 62 -0.37 15.11 0.13
N SER A 63 0.42 14.11 0.47
CA SER A 63 0.99 13.20 -0.53
C SER A 63 0.02 12.08 -0.86
N TYR A 64 -0.12 11.80 -2.15
CA TYR A 64 -0.99 10.71 -2.62
C TYR A 64 -0.26 9.39 -2.62
N LEU A 65 -0.99 8.34 -2.30
CA LEU A 65 -0.53 6.97 -2.36
C LEU A 65 -1.29 6.22 -3.45
N LYS A 66 -0.61 5.31 -4.11
CA LYS A 66 -1.21 4.50 -5.15
C LYS A 66 -1.81 3.24 -4.54
N ILE A 67 -3.11 3.08 -4.73
CA ILE A 67 -3.83 1.88 -4.32
C ILE A 67 -3.79 0.90 -5.47
N VAL A 68 -3.52 -0.36 -5.16
CA VAL A 68 -3.48 -1.42 -6.16
C VAL A 68 -4.47 -2.51 -5.83
N MET A 69 -4.90 -3.20 -6.85
CA MET A 69 -5.68 -4.42 -6.73
C MET A 69 -4.93 -5.56 -7.39
N ILE A 70 -5.15 -6.75 -6.87
CA ILE A 70 -4.66 -7.96 -7.51
C ILE A 70 -5.67 -8.32 -8.58
N GLU A 71 -5.21 -8.41 -9.81
CA GLU A 71 -6.04 -8.85 -10.90
C GLU A 71 -5.81 -10.35 -11.10
N GLU A 72 -6.85 -11.12 -10.82
CA GLU A 72 -6.79 -12.55 -11.01
C GLU A 72 -7.45 -12.91 -12.33
N PHE A 73 -6.73 -13.63 -13.15
CA PHE A 73 -7.29 -14.16 -14.37
C PHE A 73 -7.66 -15.60 -14.12
N GLU A 74 -8.94 -15.89 -14.20
CA GLU A 74 -9.41 -17.26 -14.20
C GLU A 74 -9.35 -17.79 -15.62
N VAL A 75 -8.71 -18.90 -15.73
CA VAL A 75 -8.62 -19.58 -17.02
C VAL A 75 -9.58 -20.73 -17.03
#